data_60441227a597a854da67b78e09a4e4da
#
_entry.id   60441227a597a854da67b78e09a4e4da
#
_cell.length_a   1.000
_cell.length_b   1.000
_cell.length_c   1.000
_cell.angle_alpha   90.00
_cell.angle_beta   90.00
_cell.angle_gamma   90.00
#
_symmetry.space_group_name_H-M   'P 1'
#
loop_
_entity.id
_entity.type
_entity.pdbx_description
1 polymer ?
#
loop_
_entity_poly.entity_id
_entity_poly.type
_entity_poly.pdbx_seq_one_letter_code
_entity_poly.pdbx_strand_id
1 'polypeptide(L)'
;FTFWYTADFFSSNNAWRTQIASYRLSGGFANDVGVNAITQPENGILTNAETVEISIRNFGSAPQSNIPLELRVDGNLVASETFTGTILENETANYTFTQTVDLSASGQTYSIEAKTALVGDEFTANDPFTKEVTNLLSNDVGAIEITAPVSGTGLGNETISVNLKNFGALPQSNFDVQYVIDGGTPVVETFTGTINSEEEVVYNFTQTADFSALGTYNIT
;
A
#
# COMPACT_ATOMS: atom_id res chain seq x y z
N PHE A 1 -8.03 17.86 -19.79
CA PHE A 1 -9.49 17.70 -19.98
C PHE A 1 -9.84 17.84 -21.45
N THR A 2 -10.68 16.91 -21.98
CA THR A 2 -11.16 16.98 -23.35
C THR A 2 -12.60 17.49 -23.33
N PHE A 3 -12.87 18.60 -24.01
CA PHE A 3 -14.21 19.14 -24.16
C PHE A 3 -14.75 18.76 -25.54
N TRP A 4 -16.00 18.33 -25.58
CA TRP A 4 -16.70 18.09 -26.83
C TRP A 4 -17.64 19.27 -27.07
N TYR A 5 -17.51 19.87 -28.24
CA TYR A 5 -18.37 20.95 -28.68
C TYR A 5 -19.14 20.51 -29.92
N THR A 6 -20.46 20.69 -29.90
CA THR A 6 -21.32 20.49 -31.06
C THR A 6 -21.84 21.83 -31.51
N ALA A 7 -21.65 22.17 -32.77
CA ALA A 7 -22.25 23.34 -33.37
C ALA A 7 -23.03 22.93 -34.61
N ASP A 8 -24.28 23.41 -34.70
CA ASP A 8 -25.10 23.28 -35.88
C ASP A 8 -24.90 24.51 -36.78
N PHE A 9 -24.71 24.31 -38.03
CA PHE A 9 -24.60 25.39 -39.00
C PHE A 9 -25.38 25.13 -40.29
N PHE A 10 -25.89 26.19 -40.92
CA PHE A 10 -26.53 26.11 -42.20
C PHE A 10 -25.48 25.96 -43.30
N SER A 11 -25.58 24.89 -44.10
CA SER A 11 -24.82 24.79 -45.34
C SER A 11 -25.60 25.51 -46.47
N SER A 12 -24.89 25.92 -47.53
CA SER A 12 -25.45 26.62 -48.68
C SER A 12 -26.57 25.84 -49.41
N ASN A 13 -26.81 24.60 -49.03
CA ASN A 13 -27.82 23.72 -49.63
C ASN A 13 -29.06 23.47 -48.71
N ASN A 14 -29.36 24.34 -47.78
CA ASN A 14 -30.47 24.24 -46.82
C ASN A 14 -30.46 22.95 -45.99
N ALA A 15 -29.31 22.31 -45.78
CA ALA A 15 -29.17 21.15 -44.95
C ALA A 15 -28.47 21.52 -43.61
N TRP A 16 -29.06 21.13 -42.50
CA TRP A 16 -28.39 21.23 -41.20
C TRP A 16 -27.27 20.21 -41.13
N ARG A 17 -26.12 20.66 -40.73
CA ARG A 17 -24.96 19.79 -40.44
C ARG A 17 -24.46 20.04 -39.04
N THR A 18 -24.30 18.96 -38.31
CA THR A 18 -23.66 18.99 -36.97
C THR A 18 -22.20 18.68 -37.15
N GLN A 19 -21.36 19.57 -36.72
CA GLN A 19 -19.92 19.34 -36.62
C GLN A 19 -19.58 19.05 -35.16
N ILE A 20 -19.01 17.89 -34.91
CA ILE A 20 -18.46 17.53 -33.60
C ILE A 20 -16.95 17.80 -33.65
N ALA A 21 -16.51 18.72 -32.81
CA ALA A 21 -15.10 18.98 -32.62
C ALA A 21 -14.71 18.67 -31.18
N SER A 22 -13.60 17.99 -31.00
CA SER A 22 -12.99 17.83 -29.69
C SER A 22 -11.85 18.84 -29.54
N TYR A 23 -11.87 19.59 -28.47
CA TYR A 23 -10.77 20.44 -28.09
C TYR A 23 -10.04 19.79 -26.90
N ARG A 24 -8.76 19.56 -27.06
CA ARG A 24 -7.86 19.36 -25.95
C ARG A 24 -7.34 20.73 -25.56
N LEU A 25 -7.73 21.23 -24.40
CA LEU A 25 -7.03 22.39 -23.84
C LEU A 25 -5.60 21.93 -23.53
N SER A 26 -4.67 22.28 -24.40
CA SER A 26 -3.24 22.21 -24.09
C SER A 26 -2.89 23.33 -23.11
N GLY A 27 -3.37 23.25 -21.91
CA GLY A 27 -3.05 24.10 -20.78
C GLY A 27 -2.36 23.32 -19.69
N GLY A 28 -1.76 22.18 -20.03
CA GLY A 28 -0.84 21.44 -19.16
C GLY A 28 0.54 22.11 -19.20
N PHE A 29 1.29 21.90 -18.15
CA PHE A 29 2.67 22.32 -18.06
C PHE A 29 3.50 21.69 -19.18
N ALA A 30 4.51 22.43 -19.68
CA ALA A 30 5.45 21.87 -20.64
C ALA A 30 6.48 20.99 -19.94
N ASN A 31 6.98 21.46 -18.81
CA ASN A 31 7.97 20.79 -17.99
C ASN A 31 7.32 20.38 -16.67
N ASP A 32 7.04 19.11 -16.49
CA ASP A 32 6.40 18.58 -15.28
C ASP A 32 6.75 17.09 -15.19
N VAL A 33 7.60 16.73 -14.23
CA VAL A 33 7.98 15.36 -13.95
C VAL A 33 7.83 15.08 -12.45
N GLY A 34 7.45 13.88 -12.10
CA GLY A 34 7.32 13.49 -10.70
C GLY A 34 7.62 12.01 -10.50
N VAL A 35 7.86 11.63 -9.26
CA VAL A 35 7.93 10.23 -8.86
C VAL A 35 6.52 9.68 -8.76
N ASN A 36 6.21 8.70 -9.59
CA ASN A 36 4.88 8.09 -9.67
C ASN A 36 4.70 6.95 -8.64
N ALA A 37 5.79 6.26 -8.31
CA ALA A 37 5.80 5.18 -7.32
C ALA A 37 7.22 4.88 -6.85
N ILE A 38 7.33 4.32 -5.64
CA ILE A 38 8.50 3.57 -5.16
C ILE A 38 8.12 2.10 -5.26
N THR A 39 8.74 1.35 -6.19
CA THR A 39 8.40 -0.04 -6.49
C THR A 39 9.16 -1.02 -5.61
N GLN A 40 10.37 -0.66 -5.17
CA GLN A 40 11.18 -1.43 -4.23
C GLN A 40 11.82 -0.49 -3.20
N PRO A 41 12.05 -0.99 -1.96
CA PRO A 41 11.71 -2.31 -1.42
C PRO A 41 10.22 -2.45 -1.03
N GLU A 42 9.79 -3.68 -0.78
CA GLU A 42 8.51 -4.04 -0.17
C GLU A 42 8.73 -4.41 1.31
N ASN A 43 7.62 -4.54 2.07
CA ASN A 43 7.67 -5.08 3.43
C ASN A 43 8.23 -6.51 3.42
N GLY A 44 9.07 -6.84 4.40
CA GLY A 44 9.69 -8.16 4.47
C GLY A 44 10.87 -8.19 5.43
N ILE A 45 11.68 -9.24 5.35
CA ILE A 45 12.98 -9.28 6.03
C ILE A 45 13.95 -8.43 5.21
N LEU A 46 14.26 -7.24 5.71
CA LEU A 46 15.13 -6.29 5.03
C LEU A 46 16.54 -6.31 5.59
N THR A 47 17.49 -5.87 4.78
CA THR A 47 18.92 -5.91 5.05
C THR A 47 19.52 -4.51 5.20
N ASN A 48 20.82 -4.44 5.43
CA ASN A 48 21.57 -3.19 5.49
C ASN A 48 21.98 -2.66 4.09
N ALA A 49 21.52 -3.29 3.01
CA ALA A 49 21.90 -2.94 1.64
C ALA A 49 20.69 -3.11 0.67
N GLU A 50 19.56 -2.54 1.03
CA GLU A 50 18.37 -2.59 0.18
C GLU A 50 18.50 -1.62 -1.00
N THR A 51 18.04 -2.06 -2.17
CA THR A 51 17.95 -1.22 -3.36
C THR A 51 16.60 -0.51 -3.39
N VAL A 52 16.62 0.77 -3.79
CA VAL A 52 15.38 1.53 -4.00
C VAL A 52 15.15 1.70 -5.49
N GLU A 53 14.00 1.22 -5.96
CA GLU A 53 13.54 1.40 -7.34
C GLU A 53 12.31 2.29 -7.35
N ILE A 54 12.29 3.22 -8.30
CA ILE A 54 11.20 4.18 -8.50
C ILE A 54 10.69 4.16 -9.93
N SER A 55 9.44 4.57 -10.10
CA SER A 55 8.84 4.91 -11.39
C SER A 55 8.73 6.43 -11.49
N ILE A 56 9.35 7.02 -12.50
CA ILE A 56 9.29 8.45 -12.80
C ILE A 56 8.30 8.64 -13.95
N ARG A 57 7.45 9.65 -13.88
CA ARG A 57 6.50 9.99 -14.93
C ARG A 57 6.69 11.40 -15.42
N ASN A 58 6.61 11.58 -16.74
CA ASN A 58 6.48 12.89 -17.37
C ASN A 58 4.99 13.25 -17.50
N PHE A 59 4.53 14.21 -16.71
CA PHE A 59 3.17 14.77 -16.76
C PHE A 59 3.08 15.95 -17.71
N GLY A 60 4.25 16.51 -18.11
CA GLY A 60 4.38 17.62 -19.02
C GLY A 60 4.22 17.22 -20.49
N SER A 61 4.07 18.20 -21.37
CA SER A 61 3.92 18.00 -22.81
C SER A 61 5.24 17.95 -23.56
N ALA A 62 6.35 18.41 -22.96
CA ALA A 62 7.69 18.34 -23.55
C ALA A 62 8.44 17.09 -23.07
N PRO A 63 9.24 16.43 -23.93
CA PRO A 63 10.14 15.35 -23.50
C PRO A 63 11.13 15.86 -22.46
N GLN A 64 11.34 15.06 -21.39
CA GLN A 64 12.25 15.40 -20.29
C GLN A 64 13.42 14.42 -20.21
N SER A 65 14.61 14.92 -19.89
CA SER A 65 15.82 14.12 -19.73
C SER A 65 16.77 14.78 -18.73
N ASN A 66 17.80 14.04 -18.27
CA ASN A 66 18.75 14.50 -17.26
C ASN A 66 18.03 15.02 -16.01
N ILE A 67 17.09 14.23 -15.50
CA ILE A 67 16.26 14.59 -14.36
C ILE A 67 17.03 14.29 -13.08
N PRO A 68 17.36 15.30 -12.25
CA PRO A 68 17.97 15.07 -10.94
C PRO A 68 16.97 14.38 -10.02
N LEU A 69 17.46 13.45 -9.21
CA LEU A 69 16.70 12.63 -8.28
C LEU A 69 17.31 12.75 -6.88
N GLU A 70 16.47 12.86 -5.87
CA GLU A 70 16.86 12.76 -4.46
C GLU A 70 16.17 11.54 -3.83
N LEU A 71 16.90 10.85 -2.95
CA LEU A 71 16.40 9.77 -2.12
C LEU A 71 16.61 10.13 -0.65
N ARG A 72 15.56 10.02 0.15
CA ARG A 72 15.59 10.23 1.60
C ARG A 72 15.02 9.03 2.33
N VAL A 73 15.59 8.74 3.50
CA VAL A 73 15.06 7.76 4.44
C VAL A 73 14.90 8.48 5.79
N ASP A 74 13.70 8.43 6.36
CA ASP A 74 13.32 9.11 7.59
C ASP A 74 13.72 10.60 7.58
N GLY A 75 13.51 11.25 6.42
CA GLY A 75 13.83 12.65 6.16
C GLY A 75 15.30 12.95 5.88
N ASN A 76 16.22 12.00 6.06
CA ASN A 76 17.66 12.18 5.82
C ASN A 76 17.99 11.92 4.34
N LEU A 77 18.72 12.84 3.71
CA LEU A 77 19.20 12.66 2.33
C LEU A 77 20.25 11.53 2.28
N VAL A 78 19.95 10.50 1.47
CA VAL A 78 20.81 9.33 1.28
C VAL A 78 21.54 9.37 -0.06
N ALA A 79 20.81 9.76 -1.12
CA ALA A 79 21.39 9.83 -2.46
C ALA A 79 20.88 11.06 -3.23
N SER A 80 21.74 11.54 -4.13
CA SER A 80 21.42 12.52 -5.17
C SER A 80 22.02 12.03 -6.47
N GLU A 81 21.18 11.59 -7.40
CA GLU A 81 21.58 10.95 -8.66
C GLU A 81 20.83 11.59 -9.83
N THR A 82 21.11 11.18 -11.06
CA THR A 82 20.47 11.75 -12.26
C THR A 82 19.98 10.65 -13.18
N PHE A 83 18.69 10.66 -13.49
CA PHE A 83 18.15 9.87 -14.59
C PHE A 83 18.55 10.52 -15.94
N THR A 84 19.35 9.82 -16.72
CA THR A 84 19.91 10.34 -17.99
C THR A 84 19.10 9.96 -19.23
N GLY A 85 18.09 9.08 -19.08
CA GLY A 85 17.17 8.71 -20.17
C GLY A 85 16.26 9.86 -20.59
N THR A 86 15.39 9.60 -21.57
CA THR A 86 14.36 10.54 -22.01
C THR A 86 12.99 9.93 -21.74
N ILE A 87 12.08 10.71 -21.13
CA ILE A 87 10.70 10.32 -20.89
C ILE A 87 9.81 11.23 -21.75
N LEU A 88 9.05 10.63 -22.66
CA LEU A 88 8.12 11.37 -23.52
C LEU A 88 6.85 11.75 -22.75
N GLU A 89 6.02 12.62 -23.34
CA GLU A 89 4.74 13.04 -22.74
C GLU A 89 3.89 11.83 -22.30
N ASN A 90 3.45 11.83 -21.04
CA ASN A 90 2.66 10.79 -20.38
C ASN A 90 3.33 9.42 -20.23
N GLU A 91 4.59 9.27 -20.59
CA GLU A 91 5.36 8.05 -20.38
C GLU A 91 5.95 7.97 -18.97
N THR A 92 6.36 6.76 -18.59
CA THR A 92 7.06 6.45 -17.35
C THR A 92 8.39 5.76 -17.66
N ALA A 93 9.35 5.92 -16.75
CA ALA A 93 10.61 5.18 -16.77
C ALA A 93 10.93 4.71 -15.34
N ASN A 94 11.47 3.51 -15.21
CA ASN A 94 11.98 3.03 -13.95
C ASN A 94 13.43 3.49 -13.74
N TYR A 95 13.76 3.74 -12.48
CA TYR A 95 15.13 4.07 -12.05
C TYR A 95 15.44 3.34 -10.76
N THR A 96 16.59 2.68 -10.72
CA THR A 96 17.13 2.05 -9.52
C THR A 96 18.30 2.90 -9.01
N PHE A 97 18.21 3.38 -7.78
CA PHE A 97 19.32 4.11 -7.15
C PHE A 97 20.54 3.20 -7.01
N THR A 98 21.72 3.76 -7.30
CA THR A 98 23.00 3.04 -7.14
C THR A 98 23.40 2.96 -5.67
N GLN A 99 23.01 3.96 -4.87
CA GLN A 99 23.22 3.96 -3.43
C GLN A 99 22.14 3.08 -2.77
N THR A 100 22.58 2.08 -2.00
CA THR A 100 21.72 1.25 -1.16
C THR A 100 21.39 1.93 0.17
N VAL A 101 20.29 1.49 0.80
CA VAL A 101 19.84 1.99 2.10
C VAL A 101 19.89 0.89 3.16
N ASP A 102 20.20 1.26 4.40
CA ASP A 102 20.15 0.34 5.54
C ASP A 102 18.75 0.34 6.16
N LEU A 103 18.03 -0.76 5.98
CA LEU A 103 16.70 -0.99 6.55
C LEU A 103 16.70 -2.22 7.47
N SER A 104 17.86 -2.55 8.07
CA SER A 104 18.06 -3.82 8.77
C SER A 104 17.46 -3.89 10.18
N ALA A 105 17.01 -2.77 10.77
CA ALA A 105 16.42 -2.83 12.11
C ALA A 105 15.05 -3.53 12.08
N SER A 106 15.01 -4.71 12.66
CA SER A 106 13.84 -5.58 12.68
C SER A 106 12.66 -4.96 13.44
N GLY A 107 11.47 -5.03 12.88
CA GLY A 107 10.25 -4.42 13.42
C GLY A 107 10.16 -2.90 13.20
N GLN A 108 11.14 -2.28 12.54
CA GLN A 108 11.16 -0.85 12.23
C GLN A 108 10.42 -0.57 10.93
N THR A 109 9.60 0.48 10.94
CA THR A 109 9.03 1.08 9.73
C THR A 109 9.86 2.29 9.34
N TYR A 110 10.23 2.37 8.08
CA TYR A 110 11.01 3.44 7.48
C TYR A 110 10.15 4.24 6.51
N SER A 111 10.29 5.55 6.54
CA SER A 111 9.67 6.45 5.55
C SER A 111 10.67 6.70 4.43
N ILE A 112 10.42 6.16 3.24
CA ILE A 112 11.26 6.35 2.05
C ILE A 112 10.61 7.41 1.18
N GLU A 113 11.30 8.51 0.92
CA GLU A 113 10.88 9.55 -0.02
C GLU A 113 11.85 9.57 -1.20
N ALA A 114 11.30 9.53 -2.39
CA ALA A 114 12.02 9.84 -3.62
C ALA A 114 11.41 11.07 -4.28
N LYS A 115 12.26 11.94 -4.84
CA LYS A 115 11.85 13.21 -5.40
C LYS A 115 12.58 13.50 -6.70
N THR A 116 11.87 14.04 -7.71
CA THR A 116 12.47 14.70 -8.86
C THR A 116 12.86 16.14 -8.51
N ALA A 117 13.90 16.67 -9.15
CA ALA A 117 14.36 18.05 -8.96
C ALA A 117 14.70 18.71 -10.31
N LEU A 118 13.81 18.59 -11.28
CA LEU A 118 13.98 19.16 -12.61
C LEU A 118 13.98 20.69 -12.53
N VAL A 119 15.03 21.32 -13.08
CA VAL A 119 15.10 22.77 -13.17
C VAL A 119 14.03 23.27 -14.14
N GLY A 120 13.16 24.16 -13.67
CA GLY A 120 12.07 24.71 -14.47
C GLY A 120 10.82 23.81 -14.48
N ASP A 121 10.72 22.86 -13.55
CA ASP A 121 9.47 22.16 -13.29
C ASP A 121 8.36 23.14 -12.91
N GLU A 122 7.24 23.05 -13.61
CA GLU A 122 6.12 24.00 -13.48
C GLU A 122 5.09 23.56 -12.43
N PHE A 123 5.20 22.29 -11.93
CA PHE A 123 4.30 21.76 -10.91
C PHE A 123 5.01 20.84 -9.90
N THR A 124 5.74 21.43 -8.99
CA THR A 124 6.59 20.72 -8.01
C THR A 124 5.84 19.96 -6.90
N ALA A 125 4.51 20.04 -6.86
CA ALA A 125 3.71 19.32 -5.86
C ALA A 125 3.65 17.80 -6.09
N ASN A 126 3.93 17.32 -7.30
CA ASN A 126 3.99 15.90 -7.66
C ASN A 126 5.42 15.36 -7.75
N ASP A 127 6.44 16.20 -7.50
CA ASP A 127 7.84 15.78 -7.50
C ASP A 127 8.10 14.64 -6.51
N PRO A 128 7.68 14.74 -5.22
CA PRO A 128 7.96 13.70 -4.23
C PRO A 128 6.91 12.61 -4.23
N PHE A 129 7.38 11.39 -3.94
CA PHE A 129 6.55 10.26 -3.55
C PHE A 129 7.14 9.63 -2.29
N THR A 130 6.28 9.32 -1.31
CA THR A 130 6.68 8.69 -0.06
C THR A 130 6.02 7.32 0.07
N LYS A 131 6.78 6.33 0.54
CA LYS A 131 6.33 4.97 0.85
C LYS A 131 6.84 4.58 2.22
N GLU A 132 5.93 4.06 3.05
CA GLU A 132 6.32 3.40 4.30
C GLU A 132 6.70 1.94 3.99
N VAL A 133 7.84 1.50 4.53
CA VAL A 133 8.35 0.14 4.36
C VAL A 133 8.77 -0.42 5.71
N THR A 134 8.27 -1.59 6.07
CA THR A 134 8.53 -2.22 7.36
C THR A 134 9.46 -3.42 7.21
N ASN A 135 10.54 -3.44 8.00
CA ASN A 135 11.33 -4.65 8.21
C ASN A 135 10.59 -5.57 9.18
N LEU A 136 9.87 -6.54 8.65
CA LEU A 136 9.03 -7.43 9.43
C LEU A 136 9.86 -8.33 10.35
N LEU A 137 9.33 -8.65 11.52
CA LEU A 137 9.84 -9.75 12.34
C LEU A 137 9.73 -11.06 11.56
N SER A 138 10.65 -12.00 11.78
CA SER A 138 10.58 -13.30 11.09
C SER A 138 9.32 -14.07 11.50
N ASN A 139 9.01 -14.08 12.81
CA ASN A 139 7.87 -14.80 13.35
C ASN A 139 7.08 -13.85 14.25
N ASP A 140 5.85 -13.56 13.86
CA ASP A 140 4.94 -12.71 14.61
C ASP A 140 3.50 -13.08 14.24
N VAL A 141 2.78 -13.74 15.15
CA VAL A 141 1.38 -14.13 14.96
C VAL A 141 0.56 -13.72 16.17
N GLY A 142 -0.64 -13.21 15.92
CA GLY A 142 -1.54 -12.78 16.98
C GLY A 142 -3.01 -12.94 16.64
N ALA A 143 -3.85 -12.94 17.69
CA ALA A 143 -5.29 -12.81 17.53
C ALA A 143 -5.64 -11.32 17.40
N ILE A 144 -6.43 -10.97 16.38
CA ILE A 144 -6.83 -9.60 16.12
C ILE A 144 -8.29 -9.31 16.44
N GLU A 145 -9.13 -10.35 16.47
CA GLU A 145 -10.56 -10.19 16.73
C GLU A 145 -11.17 -11.50 17.24
N ILE A 146 -12.14 -11.41 18.18
CA ILE A 146 -13.04 -12.51 18.52
C ILE A 146 -14.30 -12.32 17.67
N THR A 147 -14.53 -13.22 16.72
CA THR A 147 -15.63 -13.10 15.76
C THR A 147 -16.91 -13.80 16.21
N ALA A 148 -16.82 -14.75 17.17
CA ALA A 148 -17.95 -15.41 17.80
C ALA A 148 -17.64 -15.77 19.27
N PRO A 149 -18.67 -15.86 20.14
CA PRO A 149 -20.08 -15.56 19.89
C PRO A 149 -20.35 -14.05 19.81
N VAL A 150 -21.45 -13.68 19.14
CA VAL A 150 -21.95 -12.30 19.14
C VAL A 150 -22.97 -12.16 20.26
N SER A 151 -22.97 -11.02 20.96
CA SER A 151 -23.95 -10.73 22.03
C SER A 151 -25.38 -10.86 21.50
N GLY A 152 -26.23 -11.56 22.27
CA GLY A 152 -27.61 -11.81 21.84
C GLY A 152 -28.44 -12.43 22.97
N THR A 153 -29.69 -12.79 22.65
CA THR A 153 -30.59 -13.51 23.56
C THR A 153 -30.64 -14.96 23.14
N GLY A 154 -30.74 -15.87 24.12
CA GLY A 154 -30.87 -17.31 23.90
C GLY A 154 -29.57 -18.00 23.50
N LEU A 155 -28.43 -17.46 23.95
CA LEU A 155 -27.14 -18.13 23.83
C LEU A 155 -27.14 -19.40 24.67
N GLY A 156 -26.42 -20.40 24.21
CA GLY A 156 -26.23 -21.70 24.89
C GLY A 156 -24.78 -22.09 24.88
N ASN A 157 -24.49 -23.31 24.45
CA ASN A 157 -23.11 -23.73 24.19
C ASN A 157 -22.68 -23.17 22.83
N GLU A 158 -21.80 -22.18 22.86
CA GLU A 158 -21.34 -21.45 21.69
C GLU A 158 -19.90 -21.81 21.35
N THR A 159 -19.58 -21.80 20.05
CA THR A 159 -18.20 -21.90 19.58
C THR A 159 -17.53 -20.54 19.73
N ILE A 160 -16.32 -20.51 20.28
CA ILE A 160 -15.47 -19.33 20.24
C ILE A 160 -14.72 -19.34 18.91
N SER A 161 -14.80 -18.23 18.20
CA SER A 161 -14.08 -18.03 16.94
C SER A 161 -13.20 -16.79 17.02
N VAL A 162 -11.98 -16.90 16.56
CA VAL A 162 -11.00 -15.80 16.57
C VAL A 162 -10.40 -15.62 15.19
N ASN A 163 -10.14 -14.37 14.81
CA ASN A 163 -9.37 -14.07 13.63
C ASN A 163 -7.90 -13.95 14.01
N LEU A 164 -7.07 -14.78 13.40
CA LEU A 164 -5.62 -14.84 13.59
C LEU A 164 -4.94 -14.15 12.41
N LYS A 165 -3.87 -13.42 12.68
CA LYS A 165 -3.06 -12.78 11.64
C LYS A 165 -1.59 -13.08 11.85
N ASN A 166 -0.90 -13.36 10.75
CA ASN A 166 0.55 -13.41 10.73
C ASN A 166 1.11 -12.04 10.33
N PHE A 167 1.68 -11.31 11.29
CA PHE A 167 2.36 -10.03 11.08
C PHE A 167 3.82 -10.21 10.69
N GLY A 168 4.33 -11.46 10.81
CA GLY A 168 5.71 -11.81 10.49
C GLY A 168 5.94 -12.07 9.00
N ALA A 169 7.22 -12.11 8.61
CA ALA A 169 7.62 -12.33 7.23
C ALA A 169 7.56 -13.82 6.82
N LEU A 170 7.69 -14.75 7.78
CA LEU A 170 7.70 -16.19 7.50
C LEU A 170 6.34 -16.82 7.77
N PRO A 171 5.93 -17.85 7.00
CA PRO A 171 4.72 -18.61 7.30
C PRO A 171 4.75 -19.21 8.71
N GLN A 172 3.63 -19.13 9.42
CA GLN A 172 3.47 -19.66 10.77
C GLN A 172 2.52 -20.85 10.81
N SER A 173 2.86 -21.87 11.59
CA SER A 173 2.04 -23.07 11.77
C SER A 173 2.39 -23.76 13.10
N ASN A 174 1.51 -24.66 13.56
CA ASN A 174 1.73 -25.48 14.75
C ASN A 174 2.03 -24.65 16.02
N PHE A 175 1.21 -23.64 16.29
CA PHE A 175 1.29 -22.80 17.48
C PHE A 175 0.00 -22.91 18.29
N ASP A 176 0.09 -22.64 19.60
CA ASP A 176 -1.05 -22.72 20.48
C ASP A 176 -1.88 -21.43 20.43
N VAL A 177 -3.20 -21.60 20.43
CA VAL A 177 -4.20 -20.55 20.52
C VAL A 177 -5.02 -20.81 21.79
N GLN A 178 -5.30 -19.79 22.56
CA GLN A 178 -6.11 -19.93 23.77
C GLN A 178 -7.18 -18.85 23.89
N TYR A 179 -8.24 -19.17 24.59
CA TYR A 179 -9.16 -18.17 25.12
C TYR A 179 -9.41 -18.38 26.63
N VAL A 180 -9.80 -17.30 27.31
CA VAL A 180 -10.17 -17.29 28.73
C VAL A 180 -11.50 -16.56 28.87
N ILE A 181 -12.42 -17.10 29.68
CA ILE A 181 -13.70 -16.45 30.00
C ILE A 181 -13.65 -16.02 31.49
N ASP A 182 -13.93 -14.71 31.73
CA ASP A 182 -14.02 -14.10 33.06
C ASP A 182 -12.81 -14.39 33.97
N GLY A 183 -11.62 -14.52 33.40
CA GLY A 183 -10.39 -14.84 34.11
C GLY A 183 -10.32 -16.28 34.64
N GLY A 184 -11.16 -17.18 34.13
CA GLY A 184 -11.18 -18.60 34.46
C GLY A 184 -10.01 -19.41 33.92
N THR A 185 -10.20 -20.71 33.78
CA THR A 185 -9.17 -21.60 33.22
C THR A 185 -9.08 -21.42 31.71
N PRO A 186 -7.86 -21.23 31.16
CA PRO A 186 -7.67 -21.15 29.70
C PRO A 186 -8.08 -22.44 28.99
N VAL A 187 -8.75 -22.31 27.87
CA VAL A 187 -8.92 -23.36 26.88
C VAL A 187 -7.82 -23.17 25.82
N VAL A 188 -6.97 -24.17 25.66
CA VAL A 188 -5.81 -24.13 24.76
C VAL A 188 -5.98 -25.20 23.69
N GLU A 189 -5.82 -24.79 22.43
CA GLU A 189 -5.81 -25.70 21.28
C GLU A 189 -4.64 -25.33 20.35
N THR A 190 -4.17 -26.28 19.54
CA THR A 190 -3.08 -26.02 18.61
C THR A 190 -3.64 -25.73 17.22
N PHE A 191 -3.30 -24.58 16.66
CA PHE A 191 -3.53 -24.28 15.25
C PHE A 191 -2.54 -25.09 14.39
N THR A 192 -3.03 -25.98 13.55
CA THR A 192 -2.20 -26.86 12.70
C THR A 192 -2.15 -26.43 11.22
N GLY A 193 -2.94 -25.41 10.84
CA GLY A 193 -2.88 -24.82 9.51
C GLY A 193 -1.59 -24.04 9.26
N THR A 194 -1.54 -23.35 8.14
CA THR A 194 -0.45 -22.40 7.81
C THR A 194 -1.06 -21.04 7.56
N ILE A 195 -0.47 -19.98 8.12
CA ILE A 195 -0.80 -18.58 7.84
C ILE A 195 0.43 -17.95 7.19
N ASN A 196 0.33 -17.55 5.92
CA ASN A 196 1.42 -16.87 5.23
C ASN A 196 1.61 -15.45 5.77
N SER A 197 2.71 -14.79 5.38
CA SER A 197 2.97 -13.41 5.76
C SER A 197 1.78 -12.51 5.41
N GLU A 198 1.35 -11.68 6.37
CA GLU A 198 0.23 -10.73 6.27
C GLU A 198 -1.15 -11.38 6.05
N GLU A 199 -1.24 -12.71 6.01
CA GLU A 199 -2.50 -13.43 5.85
C GLU A 199 -3.29 -13.48 7.17
N GLU A 200 -4.61 -13.54 7.03
CA GLU A 200 -5.57 -13.71 8.12
C GLU A 200 -6.37 -15.01 7.95
N VAL A 201 -6.67 -15.65 9.07
CA VAL A 201 -7.49 -16.86 9.09
C VAL A 201 -8.40 -16.90 10.31
N VAL A 202 -9.65 -17.31 10.12
CA VAL A 202 -10.56 -17.55 11.25
C VAL A 202 -10.29 -18.94 11.81
N TYR A 203 -10.01 -19.01 13.11
CA TYR A 203 -9.89 -20.24 13.88
C TYR A 203 -11.14 -20.44 14.76
N ASN A 204 -11.74 -21.62 14.65
CA ASN A 204 -12.89 -22.01 15.46
C ASN A 204 -12.42 -23.03 16.50
N PHE A 205 -12.54 -22.69 17.79
CA PHE A 205 -12.23 -23.64 18.84
C PHE A 205 -13.19 -24.82 18.79
N THR A 206 -12.66 -26.01 19.05
CA THR A 206 -13.45 -27.26 19.10
C THR A 206 -14.23 -27.39 20.41
N GLN A 207 -13.68 -26.85 21.49
CA GLN A 207 -14.34 -26.78 22.78
C GLN A 207 -15.30 -25.58 22.82
N THR A 208 -16.58 -25.86 23.00
CA THR A 208 -17.61 -24.83 23.15
C THR A 208 -17.63 -24.28 24.59
N ALA A 209 -18.16 -23.07 24.74
CA ALA A 209 -18.37 -22.43 26.06
C ALA A 209 -19.87 -22.21 26.32
N ASP A 210 -20.29 -22.39 27.57
CA ASP A 210 -21.68 -22.23 27.99
C ASP A 210 -21.99 -20.77 28.36
N PHE A 211 -22.85 -20.14 27.59
CA PHE A 211 -23.36 -18.78 27.81
C PHE A 211 -24.87 -18.77 28.12
N SER A 212 -25.44 -19.90 28.59
CA SER A 212 -26.88 -20.01 28.86
C SER A 212 -27.35 -19.17 30.04
N ALA A 213 -26.47 -18.85 30.99
CA ALA A 213 -26.78 -17.96 32.10
C ALA A 213 -26.82 -16.49 31.60
N LEU A 214 -27.83 -15.73 32.02
CA LEU A 214 -27.93 -14.32 31.72
C LEU A 214 -26.83 -13.53 32.42
N GLY A 215 -26.05 -12.78 31.65
CA GLY A 215 -24.92 -12.00 32.17
C GLY A 215 -24.09 -11.34 31.09
N THR A 216 -23.02 -10.70 31.53
CA THR A 216 -21.95 -10.19 30.65
C THR A 216 -20.73 -11.06 30.89
N TYR A 217 -20.14 -11.53 29.81
CA TYR A 217 -18.93 -12.35 29.81
C TYR A 217 -17.79 -11.57 29.18
N ASN A 218 -16.62 -11.62 29.79
CA ASN A 218 -15.40 -11.10 29.21
C ASN A 218 -14.58 -12.26 28.61
N ILE A 219 -14.40 -12.25 27.30
CA ILE A 219 -13.60 -13.26 26.58
C ILE A 219 -12.30 -12.59 26.16
N THR A 220 -11.18 -13.20 26.53
CA THR A 220 -9.83 -12.71 26.19
C THR A 220 -9.01 -13.83 25.56
#